data_de8de5a8c1d6a0aadbe3f5a1b3507ea2
#
_entry.id   de8de5a8c1d6a0aadbe3f5a1b3507ea2
#
_cell.length_a   1.000
_cell.length_b   1.000
_cell.length_c   1.000
_cell.angle_alpha   90.00
_cell.angle_beta   90.00
_cell.angle_gamma   90.00
#
_symmetry.space_group_name_H-M   'P 1'
#
loop_
_entity.id
_entity.type
_entity.pdbx_description
1 polymer ?
#
loop_
_entity_poly.entity_id
_entity_poly.type
_entity_poly.pdbx_seq_one_letter_code
_entity_poly.pdbx_strand_id
1 'polypeptide(L)'
;LPMKQACSAVGQGQLMMIYQKLFAEYNQGSAQILITKETMLNDERRYNAKNTFEELLKLGVIPIVNENDTVSTEEIEFGDNDTLSAVVTAVVQGDLLILLTDIDGLYTDDPHKNPLAKLIPEVPVLDEKIGRMAKGAVTKVGTGGMETKIAAANIVTDAGADMVLSLIHI
;
A
#
# COMPACT_ATOMS: atom_id res chain seq x y z
N LEU A 1 6.42 3.88 -22.28
CA LEU A 1 5.80 2.75 -21.56
C LEU A 1 6.66 1.47 -21.64
N PRO A 2 7.06 0.91 -22.80
CA PRO A 2 7.80 -0.37 -22.85
C PRO A 2 9.13 -0.39 -22.07
N MET A 3 9.86 0.72 -22.06
CA MET A 3 11.11 0.83 -21.31
C MET A 3 10.86 0.76 -19.79
N LYS A 4 9.83 1.44 -19.29
CA LYS A 4 9.44 1.35 -17.87
C LYS A 4 9.07 -0.07 -17.49
N GLN A 5 8.24 -0.75 -18.29
CA GLN A 5 7.85 -2.15 -18.09
C GLN A 5 9.06 -3.09 -18.06
N ALA A 6 10.01 -2.91 -18.97
CA ALA A 6 11.26 -3.70 -18.97
C ALA A 6 12.11 -3.43 -17.72
N CYS A 7 12.24 -2.17 -17.30
CA CYS A 7 12.94 -1.82 -16.06
C CYS A 7 12.26 -2.41 -14.84
N SER A 8 10.93 -2.38 -14.77
CA SER A 8 10.16 -3.00 -13.69
C SER A 8 10.38 -4.50 -13.61
N ALA A 9 10.45 -5.21 -14.76
CA ALA A 9 10.75 -6.63 -14.79
C ALA A 9 12.12 -6.96 -14.16
N VAL A 10 13.15 -6.17 -14.49
CA VAL A 10 14.49 -6.34 -13.92
C VAL A 10 14.50 -5.96 -12.44
N GLY A 11 13.93 -4.81 -12.10
CA GLY A 11 13.90 -4.30 -10.73
C GLY A 11 13.13 -5.21 -9.77
N GLN A 12 12.01 -5.77 -10.20
CA GLN A 12 11.19 -6.68 -9.40
C GLN A 12 11.97 -7.96 -9.03
N GLY A 13 12.74 -8.51 -9.96
CA GLY A 13 13.60 -9.66 -9.67
C GLY A 13 14.67 -9.34 -8.62
N GLN A 14 15.31 -8.16 -8.73
CA GLN A 14 16.30 -7.70 -7.74
C GLN A 14 15.66 -7.45 -6.37
N LEU A 15 14.48 -6.83 -6.33
CA LEU A 15 13.72 -6.57 -5.11
C LEU A 15 13.44 -7.89 -4.37
N MET A 16 12.96 -8.90 -5.08
CA MET A 16 12.67 -10.21 -4.47
C MET A 16 13.92 -10.89 -3.92
N MET A 17 15.06 -10.79 -4.61
CA MET A 17 16.34 -11.32 -4.08
C MET A 17 16.74 -10.64 -2.76
N ILE A 18 16.51 -9.34 -2.61
CA ILE A 18 16.78 -8.59 -1.37
C ILE A 18 15.87 -9.10 -0.24
N TYR A 19 14.56 -9.19 -0.46
CA TYR A 19 13.63 -9.70 0.53
C TYR A 19 13.94 -11.13 0.94
N GLN A 20 14.20 -12.03 -0.02
CA GLN A 20 14.55 -13.42 0.26
C GLN A 20 15.83 -13.52 1.11
N LYS A 21 16.86 -12.71 0.80
CA LYS A 21 18.10 -12.67 1.59
C LYS A 21 17.85 -12.24 3.03
N LEU A 22 17.09 -11.16 3.23
CA LEU A 22 16.80 -10.63 4.57
C LEU A 22 15.94 -11.59 5.40
N PHE A 23 14.90 -12.16 4.81
CA PHE A 23 14.02 -13.11 5.51
C PHE A 23 14.71 -14.46 5.79
N ALA A 24 15.68 -14.88 4.96
CA ALA A 24 16.44 -16.09 5.20
C ALA A 24 17.27 -16.03 6.51
N GLU A 25 17.69 -14.83 6.94
CA GLU A 25 18.38 -14.65 8.24
C GLU A 25 17.48 -15.02 9.43
N TYR A 26 16.18 -15.02 9.26
CA TYR A 26 15.17 -15.39 10.26
C TYR A 26 14.53 -16.75 9.99
N ASN A 27 15.06 -17.56 9.07
CA ASN A 27 14.43 -18.80 8.59
C ASN A 27 13.00 -18.61 8.08
N GLN A 28 12.70 -17.43 7.53
CA GLN A 28 11.38 -17.07 7.05
C GLN A 28 11.31 -17.16 5.52
N GLY A 29 10.36 -17.97 5.01
CA GLY A 29 10.06 -18.01 3.58
C GLY A 29 9.30 -16.77 3.11
N SER A 30 9.58 -16.32 1.89
CA SER A 30 8.82 -15.25 1.24
C SER A 30 8.42 -15.66 -0.19
N ALA A 31 7.27 -15.18 -0.65
CA ALA A 31 6.75 -15.44 -1.99
C ALA A 31 6.34 -14.15 -2.68
N GLN A 32 6.56 -14.06 -3.99
CA GLN A 32 6.11 -12.93 -4.79
C GLN A 32 4.65 -13.09 -5.19
N ILE A 33 3.87 -12.02 -5.04
CA ILE A 33 2.54 -11.87 -5.65
C ILE A 33 2.53 -10.56 -6.44
N LEU A 34 2.26 -10.64 -7.74
CA LEU A 34 2.09 -9.48 -8.61
C LEU A 34 0.63 -9.35 -9.03
N ILE A 35 0.04 -8.19 -8.78
CA ILE A 35 -1.39 -7.93 -8.97
C ILE A 35 -1.56 -6.74 -9.91
N THR A 36 -2.63 -6.76 -10.68
CA THR A 36 -3.09 -5.58 -11.43
C THR A 36 -4.46 -5.15 -10.89
N LYS A 37 -4.84 -3.91 -11.13
CA LYS A 37 -6.17 -3.40 -10.79
C LYS A 37 -7.27 -4.26 -11.46
N GLU A 38 -7.06 -4.71 -12.70
CA GLU A 38 -7.97 -5.62 -13.39
C GLU A 38 -8.18 -6.94 -12.62
N THR A 39 -7.12 -7.47 -11.98
CA THR A 39 -7.23 -8.68 -11.14
C THR A 39 -8.21 -8.45 -9.99
N MET A 40 -8.23 -7.26 -9.40
CA MET A 40 -9.11 -6.93 -8.28
C MET A 40 -10.55 -6.61 -8.71
N LEU A 41 -10.75 -6.10 -9.91
CA LEU A 41 -12.07 -5.79 -10.46
C LEU A 41 -12.81 -7.03 -10.98
N ASN A 42 -12.09 -8.09 -11.30
CA ASN A 42 -12.69 -9.36 -11.76
C ASN A 42 -12.88 -10.33 -10.59
N ASP A 43 -14.11 -10.78 -10.36
CA ASP A 43 -14.47 -11.60 -9.20
C ASP A 43 -13.72 -12.94 -9.14
N GLU A 44 -13.57 -13.63 -10.28
CA GLU A 44 -12.87 -14.90 -10.34
C GLU A 44 -11.37 -14.73 -10.08
N ARG A 45 -10.74 -13.72 -10.69
CA ARG A 45 -9.32 -13.44 -10.48
C ARG A 45 -9.05 -13.00 -9.04
N ARG A 46 -9.92 -12.17 -8.46
CA ARG A 46 -9.84 -11.75 -7.07
C ARG A 46 -9.98 -12.93 -6.10
N TYR A 47 -10.91 -13.83 -6.36
CA TYR A 47 -11.07 -15.06 -5.60
C TYR A 47 -9.81 -15.94 -5.65
N ASN A 48 -9.23 -16.15 -6.84
CA ASN A 48 -7.99 -16.90 -7.00
C ASN A 48 -6.81 -16.25 -6.30
N ALA A 49 -6.69 -14.92 -6.37
CA ALA A 49 -5.67 -14.17 -5.61
C ALA A 49 -5.84 -14.37 -4.11
N LYS A 50 -7.07 -14.24 -3.58
CA LYS A 50 -7.37 -14.50 -2.16
C LYS A 50 -6.94 -15.90 -1.74
N ASN A 51 -7.31 -16.92 -2.47
CA ASN A 51 -6.93 -18.32 -2.18
C ASN A 51 -5.39 -18.48 -2.14
N THR A 52 -4.68 -17.82 -3.07
CA THR A 52 -3.21 -17.85 -3.09
C THR A 52 -2.62 -17.24 -1.82
N PHE A 53 -3.14 -16.09 -1.38
CA PHE A 53 -2.74 -15.48 -0.10
C PHE A 53 -2.98 -16.42 1.07
N GLU A 54 -4.17 -16.99 1.17
CA GLU A 54 -4.54 -17.89 2.25
C GLU A 54 -3.62 -19.11 2.32
N GLU A 55 -3.30 -19.73 1.20
CA GLU A 55 -2.41 -20.89 1.16
C GLU A 55 -0.96 -20.51 1.54
N LEU A 56 -0.44 -19.36 1.08
CA LEU A 56 0.88 -18.91 1.49
C LEU A 56 0.95 -18.66 3.00
N LEU A 57 -0.07 -18.02 3.57
CA LEU A 57 -0.14 -17.77 5.01
C LEU A 57 -0.24 -19.08 5.81
N LYS A 58 -1.02 -20.06 5.35
CA LYS A 58 -1.07 -21.41 5.98
C LYS A 58 0.29 -22.12 5.95
N LEU A 59 1.06 -21.92 4.89
CA LEU A 59 2.43 -22.46 4.78
C LEU A 59 3.44 -21.68 5.61
N GLY A 60 3.05 -20.59 6.28
CA GLY A 60 3.95 -19.72 7.03
C GLY A 60 4.90 -18.92 6.14
N VAL A 61 4.49 -18.67 4.87
CA VAL A 61 5.27 -17.90 3.89
C VAL A 61 4.74 -16.48 3.83
N ILE A 62 5.63 -15.48 3.89
CA ILE A 62 5.26 -14.06 3.81
C ILE A 62 5.06 -13.66 2.34
N PRO A 63 3.85 -13.24 1.93
CA PRO A 63 3.61 -12.72 0.59
C PRO A 63 4.19 -11.29 0.47
N ILE A 64 5.07 -11.09 -0.50
CA ILE A 64 5.58 -9.78 -0.92
C ILE A 64 4.79 -9.36 -2.14
N VAL A 65 3.97 -8.35 -1.96
CA VAL A 65 3.01 -7.91 -2.98
C VAL A 65 3.52 -6.65 -3.68
N ASN A 66 3.35 -6.60 -4.98
CA ASN A 66 3.58 -5.40 -5.77
C ASN A 66 2.62 -5.35 -6.95
N GLU A 67 2.50 -4.21 -7.61
CA GLU A 67 1.79 -4.12 -8.88
C GLU A 67 2.57 -4.84 -9.99
N ASN A 68 1.85 -5.45 -10.92
CA ASN A 68 2.46 -6.05 -12.10
C ASN A 68 2.67 -5.01 -13.19
N ASP A 69 3.63 -4.11 -12.96
CA ASP A 69 3.98 -3.03 -13.89
C ASP A 69 4.44 -3.53 -15.27
N THR A 70 4.78 -4.81 -15.39
CA THR A 70 5.22 -5.38 -16.67
C THR A 70 4.09 -5.49 -17.68
N VAL A 71 2.86 -5.57 -17.21
CA VAL A 71 1.65 -5.72 -18.03
C VAL A 71 0.60 -4.65 -17.75
N SER A 72 0.78 -3.82 -16.72
CA SER A 72 -0.10 -2.70 -16.41
C SER A 72 -0.04 -1.65 -17.52
N THR A 73 -1.20 -1.03 -17.78
CA THR A 73 -1.33 0.14 -18.64
C THR A 73 -1.78 1.34 -17.81
N GLU A 74 -1.50 2.57 -18.26
CA GLU A 74 -1.84 3.81 -17.52
C GLU A 74 -3.32 3.91 -17.14
N GLU A 75 -4.21 3.20 -17.82
CA GLU A 75 -5.66 3.19 -17.57
C GLU A 75 -6.07 2.25 -16.44
N ILE A 76 -5.22 1.27 -16.09
CA ILE A 76 -5.52 0.21 -15.13
C ILE A 76 -4.46 0.03 -14.04
N GLU A 77 -3.64 1.06 -13.81
CA GLU A 77 -2.70 1.11 -12.68
C GLU A 77 -3.43 1.45 -11.36
N PHE A 78 -2.94 0.92 -10.25
CA PHE A 78 -3.32 1.40 -8.91
C PHE A 78 -2.79 2.82 -8.70
N GLY A 79 -1.64 3.11 -9.30
CA GLY A 79 -0.99 4.42 -9.28
C GLY A 79 -0.14 4.67 -8.04
N ASP A 80 -0.40 3.96 -6.95
CA ASP A 80 0.36 4.06 -5.70
C ASP A 80 0.22 2.79 -4.85
N ASN A 81 1.23 2.54 -4.01
CA ASN A 81 1.25 1.37 -3.13
C ASN A 81 0.37 1.54 -1.87
N ASP A 82 -0.04 2.75 -1.50
CA ASP A 82 -0.97 2.98 -0.40
C ASP A 82 -2.32 2.34 -0.75
N THR A 83 -2.86 2.66 -1.94
CA THR A 83 -4.10 2.08 -2.45
C THR A 83 -3.98 0.57 -2.65
N LEU A 84 -2.87 0.09 -3.23
CA LEU A 84 -2.63 -1.35 -3.41
C LEU A 84 -2.65 -2.08 -2.07
N SER A 85 -1.97 -1.56 -1.05
CA SER A 85 -1.91 -2.18 0.28
C SER A 85 -3.28 -2.23 0.96
N ALA A 86 -4.10 -1.18 0.81
CA ALA A 86 -5.46 -1.15 1.32
C ALA A 86 -6.36 -2.19 0.66
N VAL A 87 -6.29 -2.32 -0.68
CA VAL A 87 -7.04 -3.34 -1.42
C VAL A 87 -6.61 -4.75 -1.02
N VAL A 88 -5.31 -5.00 -0.87
CA VAL A 88 -4.80 -6.29 -0.40
C VAL A 88 -5.30 -6.59 1.01
N THR A 89 -5.27 -5.61 1.93
CA THR A 89 -5.80 -5.76 3.30
C THR A 89 -7.27 -6.21 3.28
N ALA A 90 -8.09 -5.59 2.44
CA ALA A 90 -9.50 -5.98 2.29
C ALA A 90 -9.65 -7.41 1.71
N VAL A 91 -8.84 -7.78 0.71
CA VAL A 91 -8.90 -9.11 0.06
C VAL A 91 -8.51 -10.23 1.03
N VAL A 92 -7.46 -10.02 1.82
CA VAL A 92 -6.99 -11.02 2.80
C VAL A 92 -7.77 -10.98 4.11
N GLN A 93 -8.72 -10.06 4.26
CA GLN A 93 -9.49 -9.83 5.49
C GLN A 93 -8.54 -9.54 6.69
N GLY A 94 -7.55 -8.68 6.45
CA GLY A 94 -6.62 -8.25 7.49
C GLY A 94 -7.30 -7.38 8.53
N ASP A 95 -6.87 -7.47 9.78
CA ASP A 95 -7.40 -6.66 10.89
C ASP A 95 -6.73 -5.28 10.98
N LEU A 96 -5.53 -5.15 10.44
CA LEU A 96 -4.71 -3.94 10.56
C LEU A 96 -3.85 -3.73 9.31
N LEU A 97 -3.87 -2.50 8.77
CA LEU A 97 -2.89 -2.01 7.81
C LEU A 97 -1.92 -1.04 8.50
N ILE A 98 -0.62 -1.30 8.37
CA ILE A 98 0.42 -0.37 8.81
C ILE A 98 1.09 0.23 7.57
N LEU A 99 0.89 1.53 7.33
CA LEU A 99 1.58 2.27 6.28
C LEU A 99 2.86 2.91 6.86
N LEU A 100 4.00 2.43 6.39
CA LEU A 100 5.31 3.01 6.70
C LEU A 100 5.63 4.08 5.64
N THR A 101 5.82 5.31 6.10
CA THR A 101 5.95 6.49 5.23
C THR A 101 7.03 7.45 5.74
N ASP A 102 7.26 8.53 5.04
CA ASP A 102 8.21 9.59 5.38
C ASP A 102 7.63 10.68 6.30
N ILE A 103 6.37 10.53 6.70
CA ILE A 103 5.69 11.41 7.67
C ILE A 103 5.15 10.57 8.83
N ASP A 104 5.25 11.10 10.05
CA ASP A 104 4.89 10.40 11.29
C ASP A 104 3.38 10.32 11.58
N GLY A 105 2.54 10.92 10.74
CA GLY A 105 1.10 10.81 10.86
C GLY A 105 0.32 11.87 10.10
N LEU A 106 -0.96 11.98 10.40
CA LEU A 106 -1.83 13.02 9.87
C LEU A 106 -1.72 14.29 10.70
N TYR A 107 -1.61 15.42 10.04
CA TYR A 107 -1.55 16.74 10.68
C TYR A 107 -2.75 17.61 10.33
N THR A 108 -3.03 18.61 11.15
CA THR A 108 -4.09 19.60 10.92
C THR A 108 -3.85 20.47 9.69
N ASP A 109 -2.59 20.57 9.23
CA ASP A 109 -2.11 21.28 8.05
C ASP A 109 -0.75 20.69 7.65
N ASP A 110 -0.16 21.15 6.53
CA ASP A 110 1.18 20.73 6.09
C ASP A 110 2.26 21.20 7.09
N PRO A 111 2.90 20.31 7.85
CA PRO A 111 3.88 20.71 8.87
C PRO A 111 5.15 21.33 8.28
N HIS A 112 5.45 21.10 7.00
CA HIS A 112 6.57 21.74 6.31
C HIS A 112 6.31 23.20 5.95
N LYS A 113 5.05 23.59 5.84
CA LYS A 113 4.62 24.96 5.48
C LYS A 113 4.08 25.72 6.68
N ASN A 114 3.44 25.04 7.60
CA ASN A 114 2.82 25.64 8.77
C ASN A 114 3.40 25.07 10.06
N PRO A 115 4.28 25.83 10.76
CA PRO A 115 4.87 25.38 12.02
C PRO A 115 3.85 25.24 13.18
N LEU A 116 2.60 25.71 12.99
CA LEU A 116 1.51 25.54 13.96
C LEU A 116 0.68 24.26 13.67
N ALA A 117 1.01 23.50 12.64
CA ALA A 117 0.38 22.22 12.36
C ALA A 117 0.56 21.27 13.54
N LYS A 118 -0.52 20.59 13.92
CA LYS A 118 -0.53 19.65 15.05
C LYS A 118 -0.82 18.25 14.54
N LEU A 119 -0.08 17.28 15.06
CA LEU A 119 -0.34 15.87 14.82
C LEU A 119 -1.74 15.50 15.34
N ILE A 120 -2.48 14.75 14.55
CA ILE A 120 -3.76 14.14 14.90
C ILE A 120 -3.47 12.67 15.25
N PRO A 121 -3.47 12.33 16.56
CA PRO A 121 -3.04 11.00 16.99
C PRO A 121 -4.07 9.91 16.66
N GLU A 122 -5.35 10.27 16.52
CA GLU A 122 -6.45 9.34 16.29
C GLU A 122 -7.54 10.00 15.46
N VAL A 123 -8.07 9.23 14.50
CA VAL A 123 -9.17 9.62 13.61
C VAL A 123 -10.27 8.57 13.72
N PRO A 124 -11.22 8.73 14.65
CA PRO A 124 -12.29 7.73 14.85
C PRO A 124 -13.26 7.63 13.67
N VAL A 125 -13.39 8.68 12.89
CA VAL A 125 -14.28 8.75 11.71
C VAL A 125 -13.63 9.57 10.61
N LEU A 126 -13.57 9.00 9.42
CA LEU A 126 -13.09 9.69 8.22
C LEU A 126 -14.23 10.55 7.65
N ASP A 127 -14.26 11.82 8.02
CA ASP A 127 -15.22 12.80 7.54
C ASP A 127 -14.65 13.69 6.41
N GLU A 128 -15.52 14.54 5.81
CA GLU A 128 -15.08 15.48 4.79
C GLU A 128 -14.01 16.48 5.26
N LYS A 129 -13.93 16.75 6.56
CA LYS A 129 -12.92 17.65 7.14
C LYS A 129 -11.54 17.01 7.06
N ILE A 130 -11.43 15.72 7.38
CA ILE A 130 -10.20 14.94 7.23
C ILE A 130 -9.78 14.91 5.76
N GLY A 131 -10.70 14.65 4.83
CA GLY A 131 -10.42 14.68 3.39
C GLY A 131 -9.91 16.03 2.88
N ARG A 132 -10.39 17.15 3.44
CA ARG A 132 -9.92 18.50 3.09
C ARG A 132 -8.51 18.79 3.63
N MET A 133 -8.17 18.31 4.80
CA MET A 133 -6.82 18.43 5.36
C MET A 133 -5.78 17.72 4.49
N ALA A 134 -6.11 16.55 3.94
CA ALA A 134 -5.24 15.80 3.04
C ALA A 134 -4.90 16.56 1.74
N LYS A 135 -5.85 17.30 1.18
CA LYS A 135 -5.65 18.10 -0.06
C LYS A 135 -4.71 19.29 0.09
N GLY A 136 -4.49 19.78 1.31
CA GLY A 136 -3.55 20.87 1.60
C GLY A 136 -2.07 20.44 1.57
N ALA A 137 -1.79 19.17 1.71
CA ALA A 137 -0.45 18.60 1.83
C ALA A 137 0.10 18.03 0.50
N VAL A 138 0.07 18.81 -0.59
CA VAL A 138 0.59 18.37 -1.89
C VAL A 138 2.11 18.44 -1.90
N THR A 139 2.79 17.29 -1.91
CA THR A 139 4.22 17.20 -2.21
C THR A 139 4.46 17.20 -3.72
N LYS A 140 5.43 17.98 -4.19
CA LYS A 140 5.78 18.11 -5.62
C LYS A 140 6.54 16.89 -6.20
N VAL A 141 6.85 15.89 -5.38
CA VAL A 141 7.71 14.76 -5.77
C VAL A 141 7.06 13.46 -5.24
N GLY A 142 6.42 12.73 -6.13
CA GLY A 142 5.84 11.40 -5.86
C GLY A 142 4.33 11.32 -6.11
N THR A 143 3.87 10.16 -6.53
CA THR A 143 2.44 9.84 -6.76
C THR A 143 1.67 9.59 -5.47
N GLY A 144 2.35 9.41 -4.31
CA GLY A 144 1.77 9.10 -3.02
C GLY A 144 1.83 10.30 -2.06
N GLY A 145 0.73 11.04 -1.92
CA GLY A 145 0.57 12.12 -0.93
C GLY A 145 -0.32 11.70 0.23
N MET A 146 -0.65 12.65 1.12
CA MET A 146 -1.61 12.39 2.20
C MET A 146 -3.00 12.01 1.63
N GLU A 147 -3.33 12.45 0.43
CA GLU A 147 -4.58 12.10 -0.25
C GLU A 147 -4.69 10.59 -0.54
N THR A 148 -3.61 9.95 -1.02
CA THR A 148 -3.59 8.49 -1.25
C THR A 148 -3.69 7.71 0.06
N LYS A 149 -3.10 8.21 1.14
CA LYS A 149 -3.18 7.61 2.47
C LYS A 149 -4.60 7.68 3.06
N ILE A 150 -5.30 8.80 2.86
CA ILE A 150 -6.71 8.92 3.26
C ILE A 150 -7.61 8.04 2.39
N ALA A 151 -7.34 7.93 1.08
CA ALA A 151 -8.06 7.00 0.22
C ALA A 151 -7.86 5.54 0.67
N ALA A 152 -6.63 5.17 1.00
CA ALA A 152 -6.32 3.86 1.58
C ALA A 152 -7.05 3.62 2.91
N ALA A 153 -7.09 4.62 3.80
CA ALA A 153 -7.79 4.54 5.07
C ALA A 153 -9.30 4.29 4.88
N ASN A 154 -9.94 4.95 3.91
CA ASN A 154 -11.36 4.70 3.60
C ASN A 154 -11.58 3.24 3.17
N ILE A 155 -10.75 2.70 2.27
CA ILE A 155 -10.88 1.31 1.81
C ILE A 155 -10.74 0.34 3.00
N VAL A 156 -9.76 0.56 3.87
CA VAL A 156 -9.46 -0.31 5.00
C VAL A 156 -10.56 -0.28 6.04
N THR A 157 -11.04 0.92 6.41
CA THR A 157 -12.11 1.07 7.42
C THR A 157 -13.46 0.59 6.89
N ASP A 158 -13.76 0.77 5.60
CA ASP A 158 -14.95 0.21 4.96
C ASP A 158 -14.91 -1.34 4.95
N ALA A 159 -13.72 -1.92 4.89
CA ALA A 159 -13.53 -3.37 5.02
C ALA A 159 -13.56 -3.88 6.47
N GLY A 160 -13.68 -2.99 7.47
CA GLY A 160 -13.76 -3.32 8.88
C GLY A 160 -12.42 -3.51 9.57
N ALA A 161 -11.33 -3.02 8.99
CA ALA A 161 -9.97 -3.08 9.54
C ALA A 161 -9.52 -1.69 10.05
N ASP A 162 -8.51 -1.68 10.91
CA ASP A 162 -7.85 -0.47 11.36
C ASP A 162 -6.66 -0.09 10.45
N MET A 163 -6.28 1.20 10.46
CA MET A 163 -5.07 1.66 9.77
C MET A 163 -4.18 2.51 10.68
N VAL A 164 -2.88 2.28 10.60
CA VAL A 164 -1.85 3.05 11.31
C VAL A 164 -0.90 3.67 10.29
N LEU A 165 -0.62 4.97 10.44
CA LEU A 165 0.49 5.65 9.76
C LEU A 165 1.69 5.70 10.71
N SER A 166 2.87 5.32 10.23
CA SER A 166 4.11 5.37 11.00
C SER A 166 5.29 5.77 10.12
N LEU A 167 6.33 6.30 10.76
CA LEU A 167 7.61 6.54 10.07
C LEU A 167 8.25 5.21 9.64
N ILE A 168 8.85 5.21 8.44
CA ILE A 168 9.66 4.08 7.96
C ILE A 168 11.02 4.03 8.66
N HIS A 169 11.50 5.19 9.12
CA HIS A 169 12.74 5.33 9.88
C HIS A 169 12.39 5.64 11.35
N ILE A 170 12.65 4.69 12.20
CA ILE A 170 12.47 4.77 13.65
C ILE A 170 13.82 5.14 14.29
#